data_a26b628bd631584fb2f708ad277d8981
#
_entry.id   a26b628bd631584fb2f708ad277d8981
#
_cell.length_a   1.000
_cell.length_b   1.000
_cell.length_c   1.000
_cell.angle_alpha   90.00
_cell.angle_beta   90.00
_cell.angle_gamma   90.00
#
_symmetry.space_group_name_H-M   'P 1'
#
loop_
_entity.id
_entity.type
_entity.pdbx_description
1 polymer ?
#
loop_
_entity_poly.entity_id
_entity_poly.type
_entity_poly.pdbx_seq_one_letter_code
_entity_poly.pdbx_strand_id
1 'polypeptide(L)'
;SFGYDKPLSIGRGGAILLDNYDDYFALKRMTYDGRDLSISPWDSQGEFQVGYHYKMTIEEAITGLEMLSTFEGESQAKVYPDLHKIRIRDYETL
;
A
#
# COMPACT_ATOMS: atom_id res chain seq x y z
N SER A 1 -5.44 -4.60 -2.84
CA SER A 1 -4.84 -5.28 -1.70
C SER A 1 -4.26 -6.63 -2.10
N PHE A 2 -3.11 -6.96 -1.54
CA PHE A 2 -2.45 -8.26 -1.65
C PHE A 2 -2.51 -9.03 -0.32
N GLY A 3 -3.46 -8.67 0.53
CA GLY A 3 -3.65 -9.31 1.81
C GLY A 3 -4.13 -10.76 1.68
N TYR A 4 -4.13 -11.45 2.82
CA TYR A 4 -4.67 -12.80 2.92
C TYR A 4 -6.11 -12.84 2.37
N ASP A 5 -6.45 -13.88 1.67
CA ASP A 5 -7.77 -14.07 1.07
C ASP A 5 -8.07 -13.15 -0.15
N LYS A 6 -7.05 -12.57 -0.75
CA LYS A 6 -7.20 -11.83 -2.01
C LYS A 6 -6.83 -12.72 -3.22
N PRO A 7 -7.33 -12.39 -4.42
CA PRO A 7 -7.00 -13.16 -5.62
C PRO A 7 -5.49 -13.27 -5.87
N LEU A 8 -4.77 -12.17 -5.74
CA LEU A 8 -3.31 -12.15 -5.69
C LEU A 8 -2.91 -11.88 -4.24
N SER A 9 -2.54 -12.92 -3.52
CA SER A 9 -2.26 -12.84 -2.09
C SER A 9 -0.80 -13.15 -1.80
N ILE A 10 -0.12 -12.18 -1.21
CA ILE A 10 1.21 -12.36 -0.61
C ILE A 10 1.16 -12.19 0.92
N GLY A 11 -0.05 -12.16 1.49
CA GLY A 11 -0.30 -12.04 2.91
C GLY A 11 -0.43 -10.60 3.42
N ARG A 12 0.10 -9.63 2.70
CA ARG A 12 0.04 -8.20 3.05
C ARG A 12 0.32 -7.33 1.84
N GLY A 13 0.19 -6.03 2.03
CA GLY A 13 0.53 -5.06 1.01
C GLY A 13 -0.60 -4.78 0.03
N GLY A 14 -0.27 -4.05 -1.00
CA GLY A 14 -1.21 -3.64 -2.04
C GLY A 14 -0.52 -2.80 -3.09
N ALA A 15 -1.30 -2.36 -4.05
CA ALA A 15 -0.87 -1.44 -5.07
C ALA A 15 -1.95 -0.39 -5.34
N ILE A 16 -1.51 0.80 -5.70
CA ILE A 16 -2.34 1.88 -6.20
C ILE A 16 -1.85 2.18 -7.61
N LEU A 17 -2.76 2.10 -8.57
CA LEU A 17 -2.47 2.41 -9.97
C LEU A 17 -2.92 3.85 -10.26
N LEU A 18 -2.05 4.64 -10.86
CA LEU A 18 -2.24 6.06 -11.08
C LEU A 18 -1.81 6.45 -12.48
N ASP A 19 -2.57 7.36 -13.09
CA ASP A 19 -2.23 7.95 -14.40
C ASP A 19 -1.56 9.32 -14.26
N ASN A 20 -1.77 10.00 -13.14
CA ASN A 20 -1.16 11.31 -12.88
C ASN A 20 0.19 11.14 -12.20
N TYR A 21 1.23 11.72 -12.80
CA TYR A 21 2.60 11.60 -12.30
C TYR A 21 2.81 12.29 -10.94
N ASP A 22 2.20 13.46 -10.74
CA ASP A 22 2.36 14.21 -9.49
C ASP A 22 1.72 13.45 -8.31
N ASP A 23 0.56 12.85 -8.54
CA ASP A 23 -0.09 12.00 -7.54
C ASP A 23 0.74 10.74 -7.26
N TYR A 24 1.27 10.11 -8.30
CA TYR A 24 2.17 8.97 -8.15
C TYR A 24 3.39 9.33 -7.31
N PHE A 25 4.03 10.44 -7.60
CA PHE A 25 5.23 10.88 -6.90
C PHE A 25 4.94 11.22 -5.43
N ALA A 26 3.85 11.93 -5.18
CA ALA A 26 3.42 12.26 -3.82
C ALA A 26 3.12 11.00 -2.98
N LEU A 27 2.38 10.05 -3.56
CA LEU A 27 2.07 8.80 -2.87
C LEU A 27 3.30 7.92 -2.67
N LYS A 28 4.20 7.89 -3.65
CA LYS A 28 5.47 7.17 -3.50
C LYS A 28 6.31 7.70 -2.35
N ARG A 29 6.41 9.01 -2.22
CA ARG A 29 7.07 9.64 -1.05
C ARG A 29 6.35 9.29 0.26
N MET A 30 5.03 9.30 0.25
CA MET A 30 4.22 8.98 1.42
C MET A 30 4.46 7.55 1.91
N THR A 31 4.70 6.60 1.02
CA THR A 31 4.99 5.21 1.40
C THR A 31 6.38 5.02 2.00
N TYR A 32 7.24 6.01 1.90
CA TYR A 32 8.63 5.93 2.36
C TYR A 32 9.01 7.13 3.22
N ASP A 33 8.36 7.26 4.34
CA ASP A 33 8.66 8.27 5.38
C ASP A 33 8.63 9.73 4.88
N GLY A 34 7.91 10.00 3.80
CA GLY A 34 7.80 11.33 3.19
C GLY A 34 9.04 11.79 2.44
N ARG A 35 9.97 10.87 2.12
CA ARG A 35 11.23 11.18 1.46
C ARG A 35 11.20 10.92 -0.03
N ASP A 36 12.00 11.66 -0.76
CA ASP A 36 12.30 11.39 -2.17
C ASP A 36 13.41 10.34 -2.28
N LEU A 37 13.06 9.17 -2.80
CA LEU A 37 13.99 8.04 -2.92
C LEU A 37 15.10 8.26 -3.96
N SER A 38 14.96 9.26 -4.83
CA SER A 38 15.99 9.61 -5.81
C SER A 38 17.12 10.43 -5.20
N ILE A 39 16.93 10.96 -3.99
CA ILE A 39 17.91 11.80 -3.31
C ILE A 39 18.66 10.98 -2.26
N SER A 40 19.95 10.87 -2.45
CA SER A 40 20.86 10.16 -1.55
C SER A 40 22.15 11.00 -1.35
N PRO A 41 22.67 11.07 -0.13
CA PRO A 41 22.14 10.48 1.10
C PRO A 41 20.85 11.15 1.59
N TRP A 42 20.17 10.49 2.53
CA TRP A 42 18.85 10.96 3.00
C TRP A 42 18.88 12.34 3.65
N ASP A 43 20.01 12.75 4.23
CA ASP A 43 20.21 14.07 4.85
C ASP A 43 20.32 15.21 3.83
N SER A 44 20.43 14.87 2.54
CA SER A 44 20.38 15.84 1.44
C SER A 44 18.95 16.15 0.96
N GLN A 45 17.94 15.62 1.64
CA GLN A 45 16.55 15.96 1.38
C GLN A 45 16.31 17.45 1.62
N GLY A 46 15.78 18.15 0.62
CA GLY A 46 15.43 19.56 0.76
C GLY A 46 14.12 19.77 1.51
N GLU A 47 13.17 18.88 1.27
CA GLU A 47 11.84 18.93 1.85
C GLU A 47 11.34 17.54 2.21
N PHE A 48 10.61 17.46 3.33
CA PHE A 48 9.89 16.27 3.73
C PHE A 48 8.38 16.53 3.64
N GLN A 49 7.63 15.54 3.25
CA GLN A 49 6.18 15.53 3.42
C GLN A 49 5.78 14.55 4.53
N VAL A 50 4.55 14.63 4.98
CA VAL A 50 4.00 13.61 5.87
C VAL A 50 4.03 12.26 5.14
N GLY A 51 4.55 11.25 5.83
CA GLY A 51 4.65 9.92 5.26
C GLY A 51 4.66 8.84 6.31
N TYR A 52 4.64 7.61 5.81
CA TYR A 52 4.54 6.40 6.61
C TYR A 52 5.57 5.39 6.12
N HIS A 53 5.78 4.36 6.88
CA HIS A 53 6.70 3.29 6.51
C HIS A 53 5.93 2.11 5.91
N TYR A 54 5.47 2.27 4.66
CA TYR A 54 4.65 1.29 3.95
C TYR A 54 5.38 0.59 2.81
N LYS A 55 6.68 0.69 2.80
CA LYS A 55 7.48 0.05 1.77
C LYS A 55 7.40 -1.47 1.89
N MET A 56 7.10 -2.11 0.78
CA MET A 56 7.16 -3.57 0.66
C MET A 56 8.61 -4.05 0.78
N THR A 57 8.83 -5.19 1.41
CA THR A 57 10.16 -5.81 1.43
C THR A 57 10.53 -6.36 0.05
N ILE A 58 11.83 -6.57 -0.17
CA ILE A 58 12.31 -7.14 -1.44
C ILE A 58 11.74 -8.55 -1.63
N GLU A 59 11.71 -9.36 -0.58
CA GLU A 59 11.18 -10.72 -0.61
C GLU A 59 9.69 -10.74 -0.97
N GLU A 60 8.90 -9.85 -0.39
CA GLU A 60 7.49 -9.72 -0.71
C GLU A 60 7.29 -9.29 -2.18
N ALA A 61 8.12 -8.35 -2.66
CA ALA A 61 8.06 -7.89 -4.04
C ALA A 61 8.40 -8.99 -5.04
N ILE A 62 9.44 -9.78 -4.76
CA ILE A 62 9.83 -10.91 -5.60
C ILE A 62 8.70 -11.96 -5.63
N THR A 63 8.17 -12.33 -4.47
CA THR A 63 7.05 -13.26 -4.39
C THR A 63 5.84 -12.76 -5.18
N GLY A 64 5.51 -11.48 -5.02
CA GLY A 64 4.40 -10.87 -5.75
C GLY A 64 4.59 -10.87 -7.26
N LEU A 65 5.78 -10.56 -7.74
CA LEU A 65 6.11 -10.58 -9.17
C LEU A 65 6.03 -12.00 -9.76
N GLU A 66 6.52 -12.99 -9.03
CA GLU A 66 6.42 -14.39 -9.46
C GLU A 66 4.94 -14.84 -9.56
N MET A 67 4.13 -14.50 -8.57
CA MET A 67 2.71 -14.82 -8.56
C MET A 67 1.97 -14.07 -9.68
N LEU A 68 2.32 -12.80 -9.91
CA LEU A 68 1.70 -11.98 -10.96
C LEU A 68 1.97 -12.55 -12.35
N SER A 69 3.14 -13.14 -12.60
CA SER A 69 3.52 -13.69 -13.91
C SER A 69 2.61 -14.82 -14.37
N THR A 70 1.95 -15.52 -13.45
CA THR A 70 1.04 -16.62 -13.72
C THR A 70 -0.40 -16.33 -13.28
N PHE A 71 -0.69 -15.08 -12.89
CA PHE A 71 -1.99 -14.69 -12.40
C PHE A 71 -3.01 -14.62 -13.55
N GLU A 72 -4.05 -15.43 -13.48
CA GLU A 72 -5.17 -15.46 -14.40
C GLU A 72 -6.51 -15.24 -13.67
N GLY A 73 -6.44 -14.77 -12.43
CA GLY A 73 -7.60 -14.67 -11.57
C GLY A 73 -8.56 -13.55 -11.96
N GLU A 74 -9.84 -13.83 -11.83
CA GLU A 74 -10.88 -12.82 -11.87
C GLU A 74 -11.17 -12.32 -10.45
N SER A 75 -11.36 -11.01 -10.32
CA SER A 75 -11.81 -10.42 -9.08
C SER A 75 -13.29 -10.75 -8.86
N GLN A 76 -13.59 -11.46 -7.79
CA GLN A 76 -14.97 -11.64 -7.35
C GLN A 76 -15.37 -10.49 -6.44
N ALA A 77 -16.51 -9.88 -6.74
CA ALA A 77 -17.07 -8.86 -5.86
C ALA A 77 -17.44 -9.48 -4.50
N LYS A 78 -16.92 -8.91 -3.43
CA LYS A 78 -17.29 -9.28 -2.06
C LYS A 78 -18.43 -8.40 -1.57
N VAL A 79 -19.37 -8.99 -0.87
CA VAL A 79 -20.41 -8.24 -0.16
C VAL A 79 -19.87 -7.88 1.22
N TYR A 80 -19.75 -6.59 1.49
CA TYR A 80 -19.30 -6.10 2.76
C TYR A 80 -20.50 -5.70 3.64
N PRO A 81 -20.39 -5.76 4.98
CA PRO A 81 -21.42 -5.28 5.86
C PRO A 81 -21.58 -3.76 5.72
N ASP A 82 -22.76 -3.27 6.02
CA ASP A 82 -23.03 -1.83 6.09
C ASP A 82 -22.26 -1.24 7.27
N LEU A 83 -21.20 -0.49 6.96
CA LEU A 83 -20.31 0.08 7.98
C LEU A 83 -21.02 1.10 8.88
N HIS A 84 -22.11 1.72 8.41
CA HIS A 84 -22.92 2.63 9.24
C HIS A 84 -23.62 1.92 10.40
N LYS A 85 -23.79 0.60 10.31
CA LYS A 85 -24.39 -0.22 11.35
C LYS A 85 -23.38 -0.79 12.33
N ILE A 86 -22.08 -0.64 12.04
CA ILE A 86 -21.02 -1.14 12.90
C ILE A 86 -20.68 -0.08 13.93
N ARG A 87 -20.83 -0.39 15.20
CA ARG A 87 -20.39 0.48 16.27
C ARG A 87 -18.89 0.46 16.40
N ILE A 88 -18.27 1.62 16.27
CA ILE A 88 -16.87 1.81 16.65
C ILE A 88 -16.85 2.05 18.16
N ARG A 89 -16.07 1.25 18.87
CA ARG A 89 -15.91 1.41 20.31
C ARG A 89 -15.16 2.70 20.59
N ASP A 90 -15.63 3.47 21.55
CA ASP A 90 -14.94 4.68 21.99
C ASP A 90 -13.61 4.31 22.65
N TYR A 91 -12.55 4.97 22.24
CA TYR A 91 -11.20 4.72 22.76
C TYR A 91 -11.09 5.02 24.27
N GLU A 92 -11.87 5.94 24.77
CA GLU A 92 -11.90 6.28 26.20
C GLU A 92 -12.45 5.15 27.09
N THR A 93 -13.12 4.18 26.49
CA THR A 93 -13.70 3.04 27.20
C THR A 93 -12.86 1.77 27.10
N LEU A 94 -11.73 1.84 26.44
CA LEU A 94 -10.78 0.74 26.33
C LEU A 94 -9.80 0.77 27.51
#